data_71b4b682ad937538c9a01cd83500f6bc
#
_entry.id   71b4b682ad937538c9a01cd83500f6bc
#
_cell.length_a   1.000
_cell.length_b   1.000
_cell.length_c   1.000
_cell.angle_alpha   90.00
_cell.angle_beta   90.00
_cell.angle_gamma   90.00
#
_symmetry.space_group_name_H-M   'P 1'
#
loop_
_entity.id
_entity.type
_entity.pdbx_description
1 polymer ?
#
loop_
_entity_poly.entity_id
_entity_poly.type
_entity_poly.pdbx_seq_one_letter_code
_entity_poly.pdbx_strand_id
1 'polypeptide(L)'
;CQGGVRFSSGSGGLNQQVSWAPGGAAWTFTSDREKKEGFENVDAAAVLEKVAALPLSWWRYIGYDVKHIGPMAQDFHAAFGLGRDEKGIDGADLDGVALAAIQGLYKENQDLKARMAELERKVDLLMERLPQ
;
A
#
# COMPACT_ATOMS: atom_id res chain seq x y z
N CYS A 1 -20.79 20.34 20.02
CA CYS A 1 -20.62 18.91 20.32
C CYS A 1 -19.24 18.68 20.93
N GLN A 2 -19.21 18.22 22.18
CA GLN A 2 -17.94 17.87 22.85
C GLN A 2 -17.47 16.43 22.55
N GLY A 3 -18.24 15.66 21.78
CA GLY A 3 -17.90 14.27 21.47
C GLY A 3 -17.79 14.05 19.97
N GLY A 4 -16.72 13.76 19.39
CA GLY A 4 -16.45 13.47 17.99
C GLY A 4 -17.59 13.02 17.07
N VAL A 5 -17.30 12.69 15.84
CA VAL A 5 -18.27 12.21 14.83
C VAL A 5 -18.04 10.73 14.58
N ARG A 6 -19.11 9.95 14.46
CA ARG A 6 -19.04 8.52 14.15
C ARG A 6 -20.11 8.14 13.14
N PHE A 7 -19.72 7.40 12.12
CA PHE A 7 -20.63 6.71 11.21
C PHE A 7 -20.43 5.21 11.34
N SER A 8 -21.51 4.45 11.32
CA SER A 8 -21.48 3.00 11.47
C SER A 8 -22.26 2.35 10.35
N SER A 9 -21.75 1.25 9.81
CA SER A 9 -22.43 0.39 8.86
C SER A 9 -22.45 -1.05 9.37
N GLY A 10 -23.47 -1.82 8.99
CA GLY A 10 -23.68 -3.18 9.48
C GLY A 10 -24.59 -3.23 10.72
N SER A 11 -24.84 -4.44 11.22
CA SER A 11 -25.68 -4.71 12.38
C SER A 11 -24.99 -5.62 13.40
N GLY A 12 -25.39 -5.51 14.68
CA GLY A 12 -24.83 -6.33 15.75
C GLY A 12 -23.37 -5.99 16.08
N GLY A 13 -22.62 -6.95 16.58
CA GLY A 13 -21.20 -6.79 16.95
C GLY A 13 -20.22 -6.66 15.79
N LEU A 14 -20.70 -6.77 14.54
CA LEU A 14 -19.89 -6.73 13.32
C LEU A 14 -19.86 -5.35 12.65
N ASN A 15 -20.27 -4.31 13.36
CA ASN A 15 -20.30 -2.95 12.83
C ASN A 15 -18.91 -2.47 12.42
N GLN A 16 -18.81 -1.99 11.19
CA GLN A 16 -17.68 -1.18 10.72
C GLN A 16 -17.96 0.27 11.03
N GLN A 17 -16.96 1.01 11.42
CA GLN A 17 -17.10 2.39 11.84
C GLN A 17 -16.01 3.27 11.24
N VAL A 18 -16.38 4.50 10.93
CA VAL A 18 -15.44 5.59 10.74
C VAL A 18 -15.75 6.65 11.78
N SER A 19 -14.73 7.16 12.45
CA SER A 19 -14.92 8.15 13.51
C SER A 19 -13.80 9.19 13.51
N TRP A 20 -14.15 10.38 13.98
CA TRP A 20 -13.21 11.43 14.32
C TRP A 20 -13.43 11.80 15.78
N ALA A 21 -12.49 11.40 16.63
CA ALA A 21 -12.49 11.72 18.05
C ALA A 21 -11.90 13.10 18.31
N PRO A 22 -12.23 13.75 19.44
CA PRO A 22 -11.54 14.97 19.88
C PRO A 22 -10.02 14.72 19.98
N GLY A 23 -9.23 15.60 19.40
CA GLY A 23 -7.75 15.46 19.32
C GLY A 23 -7.26 14.56 18.21
N GLY A 24 -8.13 13.92 17.45
CA GLY A 24 -7.75 13.11 16.28
C GLY A 24 -7.31 13.98 15.09
N ALA A 25 -6.24 13.59 14.42
CA ALA A 25 -5.72 14.29 13.24
C ALA A 25 -6.43 13.89 11.95
N ALA A 26 -7.11 12.74 11.92
CA ALA A 26 -7.79 12.21 10.75
C ALA A 26 -8.96 11.27 11.15
N TRP A 27 -9.68 10.79 10.15
CA TRP A 27 -10.67 9.74 10.31
C TRP A 27 -10.01 8.43 10.71
N THR A 28 -10.58 7.77 11.74
CA THR A 28 -10.17 6.43 12.18
C THR A 28 -11.15 5.40 11.64
N PHE A 29 -10.64 4.39 10.97
CA PHE A 29 -11.42 3.27 10.44
C PHE A 29 -11.28 2.04 11.34
N THR A 30 -12.34 1.26 11.47
CA THR A 30 -12.28 -0.02 12.18
C THR A 30 -11.30 -0.95 11.46
N SER A 31 -10.29 -1.42 12.20
CA SER A 31 -9.32 -2.40 11.70
C SER A 31 -9.01 -3.48 12.73
N ASP A 32 -9.99 -3.82 13.52
CA ASP A 32 -9.94 -4.84 14.55
C ASP A 32 -9.84 -6.25 13.92
N ARG A 33 -8.89 -7.03 14.40
CA ARG A 33 -8.66 -8.40 13.93
C ARG A 33 -9.88 -9.30 14.16
N GLU A 34 -10.58 -9.12 15.28
CA GLU A 34 -11.76 -9.91 15.63
C GLU A 34 -13.00 -9.63 14.74
N LYS A 35 -12.90 -8.59 13.92
CA LYS A 35 -13.93 -8.19 12.94
C LYS A 35 -13.55 -8.51 11.50
N LYS A 36 -12.49 -9.29 11.32
CA LYS A 36 -11.98 -9.71 10.02
C LYS A 36 -11.82 -11.22 9.97
N GLU A 37 -11.95 -11.77 8.81
CA GLU A 37 -11.78 -13.20 8.52
C GLU A 37 -11.10 -13.40 7.18
N GLY A 38 -10.79 -14.65 6.78
CA GLY A 38 -10.21 -14.95 5.49
C GLY A 38 -8.79 -14.41 5.32
N PHE A 39 -7.97 -14.47 6.37
CA PHE A 39 -6.60 -13.98 6.31
C PHE A 39 -5.75 -14.82 5.37
N GLU A 40 -5.12 -14.17 4.41
CA GLU A 40 -4.19 -14.76 3.45
C GLU A 40 -2.84 -14.04 3.47
N ASN A 41 -1.79 -14.75 3.11
CA ASN A 41 -0.47 -14.13 2.97
C ASN A 41 -0.42 -13.26 1.73
N VAL A 42 0.20 -12.08 1.86
CA VAL A 42 0.42 -11.18 0.74
C VAL A 42 1.75 -11.49 0.07
N ASP A 43 1.74 -11.72 -1.23
CA ASP A 43 2.95 -11.76 -2.05
C ASP A 43 3.42 -10.33 -2.33
N ALA A 44 4.32 -9.85 -1.48
CA ALA A 44 4.83 -8.49 -1.52
C ALA A 44 5.60 -8.19 -2.82
N ALA A 45 6.27 -9.18 -3.41
CA ALA A 45 6.99 -9.00 -4.68
C ALA A 45 6.01 -8.80 -5.84
N ALA A 46 4.97 -9.63 -5.92
CA ALA A 46 3.92 -9.48 -6.94
C ALA A 46 3.15 -8.14 -6.78
N VAL A 47 2.89 -7.71 -5.54
CA VAL A 47 2.28 -6.39 -5.29
C VAL A 47 3.20 -5.26 -5.74
N LEU A 48 4.50 -5.34 -5.45
CA LEU A 48 5.48 -4.34 -5.89
C LEU A 48 5.48 -4.17 -7.41
N GLU A 49 5.52 -5.27 -8.16
CA GLU A 49 5.47 -5.25 -9.63
C GLU A 49 4.20 -4.57 -10.14
N LYS A 50 3.05 -4.89 -9.57
CA LYS A 50 1.77 -4.27 -9.94
C LYS A 50 1.73 -2.78 -9.61
N VAL A 51 2.26 -2.38 -8.45
CA VAL A 51 2.36 -0.95 -8.07
C VAL A 51 3.29 -0.21 -9.02
N ALA A 52 4.43 -0.80 -9.40
CA ALA A 52 5.37 -0.20 -10.35
C ALA A 52 4.76 -0.01 -11.75
N ALA A 53 3.83 -0.87 -12.13
CA ALA A 53 3.12 -0.80 -13.42
C ALA A 53 1.82 0.02 -13.37
N LEU A 54 1.33 0.38 -12.18
CA LEU A 54 0.06 1.08 -12.01
C LEU A 54 0.14 2.50 -12.58
N PRO A 55 -0.76 2.90 -13.51
CA PRO A 55 -0.80 4.26 -14.02
C PRO A 55 -1.14 5.25 -12.91
N LEU A 56 -0.30 6.25 -12.75
CA LEU A 56 -0.53 7.38 -11.86
C LEU A 56 -0.69 8.66 -12.67
N SER A 57 -1.67 9.47 -12.31
CA SER A 57 -1.97 10.72 -13.00
C SER A 57 -2.22 11.85 -12.01
N TRP A 58 -1.90 13.06 -12.44
CA TRP A 58 -2.48 14.27 -11.86
C TRP A 58 -3.90 14.44 -12.41
N TRP A 59 -4.84 14.76 -11.55
CA TRP A 59 -6.24 14.91 -11.93
C TRP A 59 -6.95 15.97 -11.07
N ARG A 60 -8.14 16.35 -11.49
CA ARG A 60 -9.07 17.19 -10.72
C ARG A 60 -10.49 16.75 -11.01
N TYR A 61 -11.38 16.97 -10.08
CA TYR A 61 -12.81 16.75 -10.34
C TYR A 61 -13.34 17.76 -11.38
N ILE A 62 -14.25 17.29 -12.20
CA ILE A 62 -14.90 18.14 -13.21
C ILE A 62 -15.60 19.31 -12.51
N GLY A 63 -15.28 20.53 -12.95
CA GLY A 63 -15.83 21.76 -12.40
C GLY A 63 -15.10 22.34 -11.18
N TYR A 64 -14.01 21.71 -10.73
CA TYR A 64 -13.19 22.18 -9.59
C TYR A 64 -11.74 22.38 -10.00
N ASP A 65 -11.06 23.32 -9.35
CA ASP A 65 -9.65 23.65 -9.65
C ASP A 65 -8.69 23.20 -8.56
N VAL A 66 -8.99 22.09 -7.90
CA VAL A 66 -8.13 21.46 -6.90
C VAL A 66 -7.45 20.25 -7.52
N LYS A 67 -6.11 20.26 -7.52
CA LYS A 67 -5.30 19.21 -8.12
C LYS A 67 -5.01 18.07 -7.14
N HIS A 68 -5.12 16.87 -7.62
CA HIS A 68 -4.85 15.64 -6.90
C HIS A 68 -3.88 14.76 -7.69
N ILE A 69 -3.33 13.73 -7.06
CA ILE A 69 -2.51 12.69 -7.68
C ILE A 69 -2.99 11.32 -7.21
N GLY A 70 -3.00 10.36 -8.11
CA GLY A 70 -3.31 8.97 -7.77
C GLY A 70 -3.72 8.14 -8.98
N PRO A 71 -3.98 6.86 -8.78
CA PRO A 71 -4.51 5.98 -9.81
C PRO A 71 -6.01 6.24 -10.04
N MET A 72 -6.48 5.82 -11.19
CA MET A 72 -7.92 5.70 -11.44
C MET A 72 -8.46 4.42 -10.79
N ALA A 73 -9.71 4.45 -10.34
CA ALA A 73 -10.34 3.30 -9.68
C ALA A 73 -10.40 2.07 -10.60
N GLN A 74 -10.63 2.26 -11.88
CA GLN A 74 -10.64 1.19 -12.88
C GLN A 74 -9.29 0.48 -12.97
N ASP A 75 -8.19 1.23 -13.01
CA ASP A 75 -6.83 0.67 -13.10
C ASP A 75 -6.44 -0.06 -11.81
N PHE A 76 -6.79 0.52 -10.67
CA PHE A 76 -6.55 -0.09 -9.36
C PHE A 76 -7.32 -1.39 -9.18
N HIS A 77 -8.60 -1.39 -9.51
CA HIS A 77 -9.44 -2.59 -9.44
C HIS A 77 -8.95 -3.69 -10.40
N ALA A 78 -8.58 -3.33 -11.63
CA ALA A 78 -8.05 -4.28 -12.61
C ALA A 78 -6.72 -4.91 -12.13
N ALA A 79 -5.86 -4.13 -11.47
CA ALA A 79 -4.56 -4.61 -10.98
C ALA A 79 -4.68 -5.51 -9.75
N PHE A 80 -5.54 -5.17 -8.79
CA PHE A 80 -5.57 -5.78 -7.46
C PHE A 80 -6.85 -6.56 -7.14
N GLY A 81 -7.94 -6.34 -7.86
CA GLY A 81 -9.25 -6.95 -7.56
C GLY A 81 -9.85 -6.48 -6.23
N LEU A 82 -9.41 -5.33 -5.72
CA LEU A 82 -9.84 -4.76 -4.45
C LEU A 82 -10.94 -3.73 -4.65
N GLY A 83 -11.67 -3.43 -3.57
CA GLY A 83 -12.77 -2.49 -3.58
C GLY A 83 -14.11 -3.13 -3.97
N ARG A 84 -15.18 -2.35 -3.78
CA ARG A 84 -16.54 -2.80 -4.06
C ARG A 84 -16.85 -2.83 -5.56
N ASP A 85 -16.32 -1.89 -6.29
CA ASP A 85 -16.56 -1.70 -7.73
C ASP A 85 -15.38 -0.93 -8.40
N GLU A 86 -15.50 -0.71 -9.70
CA GLU A 86 -14.50 -0.02 -10.51
C GLU A 86 -14.52 1.52 -10.38
N LYS A 87 -15.37 2.09 -9.53
CA LYS A 87 -15.59 3.55 -9.49
C LYS A 87 -15.07 4.21 -8.21
N GLY A 88 -14.68 3.41 -7.22
CA GLY A 88 -14.16 3.88 -5.95
C GLY A 88 -12.91 3.12 -5.52
N ILE A 89 -12.08 3.77 -4.72
CA ILE A 89 -10.93 3.15 -4.07
C ILE A 89 -11.06 3.41 -2.58
N ASP A 90 -11.04 2.34 -1.77
CA ASP A 90 -10.95 2.49 -0.32
C ASP A 90 -9.52 2.91 0.07
N GLY A 91 -9.41 3.96 0.88
CA GLY A 91 -8.11 4.44 1.34
C GLY A 91 -7.30 3.37 2.08
N ALA A 92 -7.99 2.51 2.86
CA ALA A 92 -7.35 1.40 3.55
C ALA A 92 -6.72 0.37 2.60
N ASP A 93 -7.34 0.12 1.45
CA ASP A 93 -6.79 -0.77 0.42
C ASP A 93 -5.58 -0.14 -0.27
N LEU A 94 -5.66 1.15 -0.57
CA LEU A 94 -4.55 1.90 -1.16
C LEU A 94 -3.33 1.90 -0.22
N ASP A 95 -3.55 2.18 1.06
CA ASP A 95 -2.51 2.16 2.08
C ASP A 95 -1.92 0.75 2.27
N GLY A 96 -2.76 -0.29 2.30
CA GLY A 96 -2.35 -1.69 2.41
C GLY A 96 -1.49 -2.14 1.23
N VAL A 97 -1.88 -1.79 0.02
CA VAL A 97 -1.09 -2.05 -1.21
C VAL A 97 0.25 -1.31 -1.16
N ALA A 98 0.26 -0.05 -0.72
CA ALA A 98 1.51 0.71 -0.57
C ALA A 98 2.46 0.07 0.46
N LEU A 99 1.94 -0.36 1.62
CA LEU A 99 2.74 -1.06 2.64
C LEU A 99 3.31 -2.38 2.11
N ALA A 100 2.53 -3.16 1.39
CA ALA A 100 2.99 -4.40 0.78
C ALA A 100 4.08 -4.15 -0.28
N ALA A 101 3.92 -3.14 -1.11
CA ALA A 101 4.94 -2.74 -2.09
C ALA A 101 6.25 -2.30 -1.42
N ILE A 102 6.17 -1.56 -0.31
CA ILE A 102 7.35 -1.18 0.49
C ILE A 102 8.06 -2.41 1.05
N GLN A 103 7.32 -3.40 1.56
CA GLN A 103 7.91 -4.66 2.04
C GLN A 103 8.60 -5.43 0.90
N GLY A 104 7.98 -5.48 -0.27
CA GLY A 104 8.57 -6.09 -1.47
C GLY A 104 9.86 -5.39 -1.88
N LEU A 105 9.85 -4.07 -1.94
CA LEU A 105 11.01 -3.25 -2.27
C LEU A 105 12.14 -3.39 -1.24
N TYR A 106 11.80 -3.46 0.05
CA TYR A 106 12.79 -3.72 1.11
C TYR A 106 13.50 -5.05 0.90
N LYS A 107 12.76 -6.12 0.64
CA LYS A 107 13.32 -7.45 0.39
C LYS A 107 14.23 -7.46 -0.84
N GLU A 108 13.77 -6.88 -1.94
CA GLU A 108 14.57 -6.76 -3.17
C GLU A 108 15.87 -5.97 -2.93
N ASN A 109 15.80 -4.90 -2.13
CA ASN A 109 16.96 -4.12 -1.74
C ASN A 109 17.96 -4.94 -0.91
N GLN A 110 17.48 -5.79 0.02
CA GLN A 110 18.35 -6.69 0.79
C GLN A 110 19.03 -7.72 -0.12
N ASP A 111 18.32 -8.30 -1.08
CA ASP A 111 18.87 -9.25 -2.05
C ASP A 111 19.94 -8.58 -2.93
N LEU A 112 19.71 -7.34 -3.37
CA LEU A 112 20.69 -6.56 -4.12
C LEU A 112 21.95 -6.26 -3.29
N LYS A 113 21.81 -5.88 -2.03
CA LYS A 113 22.94 -5.66 -1.12
C LYS A 113 23.78 -6.93 -0.94
N ALA A 114 23.14 -8.08 -0.78
CA ALA A 114 23.83 -9.37 -0.66
C ALA A 114 24.60 -9.71 -1.96
N ARG A 115 23.99 -9.49 -3.11
CA ARG A 115 24.66 -9.68 -4.43
C ARG A 115 25.83 -8.73 -4.60
N MET A 116 25.71 -7.47 -4.20
CA MET A 116 26.80 -6.50 -4.25
C MET A 116 27.97 -6.95 -3.38
N ALA A 117 27.74 -7.35 -2.14
CA ALA A 117 28.78 -7.84 -1.24
C ALA A 117 29.50 -9.08 -1.81
N GLU A 118 28.76 -9.99 -2.43
CA GLU A 118 29.34 -11.16 -3.10
C GLU A 118 30.18 -10.77 -4.33
N LEU A 119 29.74 -9.80 -5.11
CA LEU A 119 30.51 -9.29 -6.25
C LEU A 119 31.79 -8.58 -5.80
N GLU A 120 31.71 -7.74 -4.78
CA GLU A 120 32.87 -7.07 -4.17
C GLU A 120 33.89 -8.10 -3.70
N ARG A 121 33.46 -9.13 -3.00
CA ARG A 121 34.33 -10.23 -2.56
C ARG A 121 35.01 -10.94 -3.74
N LYS A 122 34.28 -11.18 -4.84
CA LYS A 122 34.87 -11.80 -6.05
C LYS A 122 35.87 -10.88 -6.72
N VAL A 123 35.58 -9.58 -6.77
CA VAL A 123 36.52 -8.58 -7.33
C VAL A 123 37.81 -8.56 -6.51
N ASP A 124 37.72 -8.51 -5.18
CA ASP A 124 38.89 -8.51 -4.29
C ASP A 124 39.76 -9.76 -4.52
N LEU A 125 39.15 -10.96 -4.61
CA LEU A 125 39.84 -12.20 -4.90
C LEU A 125 40.54 -12.18 -6.26
N LEU A 126 39.93 -11.58 -7.29
CA LEU A 126 40.51 -11.43 -8.61
C LEU A 126 41.66 -10.43 -8.58
N MET A 127 41.54 -9.33 -7.87
CA MET A 127 42.60 -8.33 -7.70
C MET A 127 43.83 -8.89 -7.00
N GLU A 128 43.65 -9.77 -6.00
CA GLU A 128 44.75 -10.48 -5.33
C GLU A 128 45.53 -11.43 -6.26
N ARG A 129 44.90 -11.90 -7.35
CA ARG A 129 45.52 -12.81 -8.34
C ARG A 129 46.22 -12.12 -9.48
N LEU A 130 46.12 -10.78 -9.59
CA LEU A 130 46.79 -10.03 -10.63
C LEU A 130 48.30 -9.96 -10.35
N PRO A 131 49.16 -10.15 -11.37
CA PRO A 131 50.61 -9.98 -11.21
C PRO A 131 50.91 -8.50 -10.90
N GLN A 132 51.80 -8.29 -9.91
CA GLN A 132 52.35 -6.98 -9.60
C GLN A 132 53.38 -6.53 -10.64
#